data_6c45c3f76e233069641c128142eb0a43
#
_entry.id   6c45c3f76e233069641c128142eb0a43
#
_cell.length_a   1.000
_cell.length_b   1.000
_cell.length_c   1.000
_cell.angle_alpha   90.00
_cell.angle_beta   90.00
_cell.angle_gamma   90.00
#
_symmetry.space_group_name_H-M   'P 1'
#
loop_
_entity.id
_entity.type
_entity.pdbx_description
1 polymer ?
#
loop_
_entity_poly.entity_id
_entity_poly.type
_entity_poly.pdbx_seq_one_letter_code
_entity_poly.pdbx_strand_id
1 'polypeptide(L)'
;MEIKFNIEKSQRKWLAQAIAASTGGEVKYLGVPSCAFQIGAFHLSKDAVLTFDDSVDDETLDKLLDDLDDAGYDWDEPTDELTVTMPRDLFTDQALTNLRQVIANKKTLLMHALETDSLEINEDEETVGFPWFTLHDPSDGDAYIKFISMLCAFVKERKRVNDKPDTSDNEKYAFRCFLLRIGMIGAEYKAARKVPVSYTHLRAHETRRHLV
;
A
#
# COMPACT_ATOMS: atom_id res chain seq x y z
N MET A 1 4.57 6.10 -17.09
CA MET A 1 4.09 5.04 -16.17
C MET A 1 4.63 3.68 -16.59
N GLU A 2 4.74 2.72 -15.66
CA GLU A 2 5.18 1.35 -15.97
C GLU A 2 4.38 0.31 -15.19
N ILE A 3 4.12 -0.84 -15.83
CA ILE A 3 3.40 -1.97 -15.25
C ILE A 3 4.22 -3.24 -15.53
N LYS A 4 4.51 -4.03 -14.50
CA LYS A 4 5.27 -5.25 -14.63
C LYS A 4 4.36 -6.47 -14.58
N PHE A 5 4.39 -7.27 -15.65
CA PHE A 5 3.58 -8.49 -15.74
C PHE A 5 4.31 -9.72 -15.21
N ASN A 6 3.59 -10.56 -14.46
CA ASN A 6 4.08 -11.81 -13.89
C ASN A 6 3.96 -12.96 -14.90
N ILE A 7 4.74 -12.89 -15.98
CA ILE A 7 4.71 -13.87 -17.08
C ILE A 7 6.08 -14.45 -17.39
N GLU A 8 6.10 -15.66 -17.94
CA GLU A 8 7.32 -16.24 -18.50
C GLU A 8 7.76 -15.51 -19.78
N LYS A 9 9.09 -15.50 -20.03
CA LYS A 9 9.66 -14.87 -21.23
C LYS A 9 9.09 -15.39 -22.54
N SER A 10 8.62 -16.63 -22.56
CA SER A 10 7.96 -17.28 -23.69
C SER A 10 6.59 -16.67 -24.03
N GLN A 11 5.91 -16.13 -23.02
CA GLN A 11 4.55 -15.59 -23.13
C GLN A 11 4.49 -14.12 -23.58
N ARG A 12 5.62 -13.41 -23.58
CA ARG A 12 5.68 -11.98 -23.94
C ARG A 12 5.13 -11.65 -25.32
N LYS A 13 5.32 -12.56 -26.30
CA LYS A 13 4.76 -12.35 -27.64
C LYS A 13 3.24 -12.37 -27.62
N TRP A 14 2.66 -13.24 -26.81
CA TRP A 14 1.21 -13.33 -26.64
C TRP A 14 0.66 -12.11 -25.91
N LEU A 15 1.34 -11.65 -24.86
CA LEU A 15 1.01 -10.40 -24.17
C LEU A 15 1.07 -9.20 -25.14
N ALA A 16 2.11 -9.08 -25.96
CA ALA A 16 2.20 -8.01 -26.97
C ALA A 16 1.04 -8.05 -27.97
N GLN A 17 0.57 -9.24 -28.35
CA GLN A 17 -0.60 -9.40 -29.23
C GLN A 17 -1.91 -9.06 -28.52
N ALA A 18 -2.06 -9.41 -27.23
CA ALA A 18 -3.22 -9.05 -26.43
C ALA A 18 -3.32 -7.53 -26.27
N ILE A 19 -2.22 -6.85 -25.95
CA ILE A 19 -2.16 -5.38 -25.89
C ILE A 19 -2.56 -4.75 -27.24
N ALA A 20 -2.04 -5.28 -28.33
CA ALA A 20 -2.39 -4.80 -29.68
C ALA A 20 -3.89 -5.01 -30.02
N ALA A 21 -4.47 -6.12 -29.57
CA ALA A 21 -5.89 -6.42 -29.80
C ALA A 21 -6.80 -5.45 -29.04
N SER A 22 -6.43 -5.10 -27.79
CA SER A 22 -7.21 -4.16 -26.98
C SER A 22 -7.05 -2.70 -27.46
N THR A 23 -5.82 -2.27 -27.77
CA THR A 23 -5.50 -0.87 -28.10
C THR A 23 -5.59 -0.55 -29.60
N GLY A 24 -5.68 -1.56 -30.46
CA GLY A 24 -5.61 -1.39 -31.92
C GLY A 24 -4.20 -1.03 -32.45
N GLY A 25 -3.19 -1.10 -31.61
CA GLY A 25 -1.80 -0.79 -31.95
C GLY A 25 -1.15 -1.90 -32.81
N GLU A 26 -0.19 -1.53 -33.66
CA GLU A 26 0.61 -2.49 -34.42
C GLU A 26 1.78 -3.00 -33.60
N VAL A 27 1.99 -4.33 -33.55
CA VAL A 27 3.11 -4.96 -32.83
C VAL A 27 4.37 -4.93 -33.67
N LYS A 28 5.41 -4.23 -33.21
CA LYS A 28 6.72 -4.17 -33.82
C LYS A 28 7.79 -4.70 -32.88
N TYR A 29 8.46 -5.80 -33.25
CA TYR A 29 9.62 -6.27 -32.51
C TYR A 29 10.87 -5.46 -32.82
N LEU A 30 11.54 -4.93 -31.80
CA LEU A 30 12.68 -4.03 -31.93
C LEU A 30 14.05 -4.73 -32.07
N GLY A 31 14.07 -6.06 -31.89
CA GLY A 31 15.32 -6.83 -32.04
C GLY A 31 16.35 -6.61 -30.93
N VAL A 32 17.54 -7.16 -31.15
CA VAL A 32 18.70 -7.05 -30.23
C VAL A 32 19.30 -5.63 -30.37
N PRO A 33 19.69 -4.97 -29.24
CA PRO A 33 19.87 -5.52 -27.90
C PRO A 33 18.63 -5.42 -26.98
N SER A 34 17.63 -4.60 -27.29
CA SER A 34 16.50 -4.34 -26.41
C SER A 34 15.58 -5.56 -26.24
N CYS A 35 15.41 -6.35 -27.31
CA CYS A 35 14.46 -7.47 -27.38
C CYS A 35 13.03 -7.08 -26.95
N ALA A 36 12.67 -5.82 -27.15
CA ALA A 36 11.40 -5.25 -26.75
C ALA A 36 10.37 -5.28 -27.89
N PHE A 37 9.11 -5.07 -27.54
CA PHE A 37 8.03 -4.85 -28.49
C PHE A 37 7.52 -3.43 -28.35
N GLN A 38 7.32 -2.75 -29.47
CA GLN A 38 6.60 -1.48 -29.57
C GLN A 38 5.19 -1.78 -30.05
N ILE A 39 4.17 -1.30 -29.32
CA ILE A 39 2.75 -1.50 -29.65
C ILE A 39 2.07 -0.13 -29.58
N GLY A 40 2.00 0.59 -30.69
CA GLY A 40 1.50 1.96 -30.68
C GLY A 40 2.26 2.84 -29.71
N ALA A 41 1.56 3.41 -28.71
CA ALA A 41 2.12 4.23 -27.63
C ALA A 41 2.76 3.40 -26.51
N PHE A 42 2.62 2.06 -26.54
CA PHE A 42 3.09 1.15 -25.49
C PHE A 42 4.44 0.52 -25.87
N HIS A 43 5.29 0.31 -24.89
CA HIS A 43 6.58 -0.35 -25.07
C HIS A 43 6.73 -1.48 -24.04
N LEU A 44 6.81 -2.73 -24.50
CA LEU A 44 6.96 -3.92 -23.67
C LEU A 44 8.42 -4.38 -23.68
N SER A 45 9.08 -4.29 -22.53
CA SER A 45 10.49 -4.64 -22.36
C SER A 45 10.75 -6.15 -22.41
N LYS A 46 12.03 -6.54 -22.42
CA LYS A 46 12.46 -7.96 -22.32
C LYS A 46 12.07 -8.62 -20.99
N ASP A 47 11.84 -7.84 -19.94
CA ASP A 47 11.53 -8.31 -18.58
C ASP A 47 10.03 -8.20 -18.29
N ALA A 48 9.20 -8.10 -19.34
CA ALA A 48 7.74 -8.00 -19.28
C ALA A 48 7.23 -6.74 -18.55
N VAL A 49 7.99 -5.66 -18.59
CA VAL A 49 7.56 -4.33 -18.12
C VAL A 49 6.96 -3.56 -19.29
N LEU A 50 5.70 -3.17 -19.16
CA LEU A 50 4.98 -2.32 -20.08
C LEU A 50 5.20 -0.86 -19.66
N THR A 51 5.76 -0.04 -20.53
CA THR A 51 5.91 1.40 -20.33
C THR A 51 5.08 2.17 -21.36
N PHE A 52 4.51 3.28 -20.95
CA PHE A 52 3.70 4.15 -21.78
C PHE A 52 3.85 5.61 -21.34
N ASP A 53 3.56 6.51 -22.26
CA ASP A 53 3.64 7.95 -22.07
C ASP A 53 2.34 8.49 -21.43
N ASP A 54 2.42 9.64 -20.78
CA ASP A 54 1.27 10.37 -20.20
C ASP A 54 0.26 10.85 -21.29
N SER A 55 0.56 10.61 -22.56
CA SER A 55 -0.36 10.85 -23.68
C SER A 55 -1.44 9.76 -23.83
N VAL A 56 -1.31 8.63 -23.16
CA VAL A 56 -2.33 7.59 -23.11
C VAL A 56 -3.41 8.02 -22.12
N ASP A 57 -4.65 8.10 -22.57
CA ASP A 57 -5.77 8.46 -21.72
C ASP A 57 -6.14 7.33 -20.75
N ASP A 58 -6.67 7.70 -19.58
CA ASP A 58 -7.01 6.76 -18.52
C ASP A 58 -8.08 5.74 -18.98
N GLU A 59 -9.03 6.14 -19.83
CA GLU A 59 -10.08 5.25 -20.34
C GLU A 59 -9.49 4.13 -21.22
N THR A 60 -8.50 4.45 -22.04
CA THR A 60 -7.76 3.47 -22.85
C THR A 60 -6.95 2.52 -21.98
N LEU A 61 -6.34 3.04 -20.90
CA LEU A 61 -5.55 2.26 -19.96
C LEU A 61 -6.45 1.30 -19.16
N ASP A 62 -7.53 1.78 -18.58
CA ASP A 62 -8.48 0.98 -17.79
C ASP A 62 -9.04 -0.16 -18.66
N LYS A 63 -9.48 0.16 -19.88
CA LYS A 63 -9.95 -0.87 -20.82
C LYS A 63 -8.87 -1.91 -21.15
N LEU A 64 -7.61 -1.46 -21.36
CA LEU A 64 -6.51 -2.37 -21.63
C LEU A 64 -6.28 -3.32 -20.46
N LEU A 65 -6.30 -2.82 -19.22
CA LEU A 65 -6.08 -3.63 -18.03
C LEU A 65 -7.23 -4.63 -17.82
N ASP A 66 -8.47 -4.20 -17.99
CA ASP A 66 -9.65 -5.10 -17.94
C ASP A 66 -9.56 -6.22 -18.98
N ASP A 67 -9.22 -5.90 -20.24
CA ASP A 67 -9.06 -6.89 -21.33
C ASP A 67 -7.91 -7.87 -21.05
N LEU A 68 -6.83 -7.43 -20.37
CA LEU A 68 -5.69 -8.27 -20.01
C LEU A 68 -6.00 -9.16 -18.79
N ASP A 69 -6.76 -8.67 -17.82
CA ASP A 69 -7.24 -9.45 -16.68
C ASP A 69 -8.19 -10.58 -17.17
N ASP A 70 -9.15 -10.26 -18.03
CA ASP A 70 -10.04 -11.22 -18.67
C ASP A 70 -9.27 -12.28 -19.49
N ALA A 71 -8.11 -11.90 -20.06
CA ALA A 71 -7.24 -12.82 -20.78
C ALA A 71 -6.33 -13.65 -19.84
N GLY A 72 -6.39 -13.44 -18.52
CA GLY A 72 -5.66 -14.16 -17.49
C GLY A 72 -4.20 -13.72 -17.33
N TYR A 73 -3.86 -12.49 -17.70
CA TYR A 73 -2.56 -11.90 -17.38
C TYR A 73 -2.61 -11.28 -15.99
N ASP A 74 -1.59 -11.55 -15.20
CA ASP A 74 -1.38 -11.01 -13.87
C ASP A 74 -0.20 -10.03 -13.89
N TRP A 75 -0.30 -8.94 -13.14
CA TRP A 75 0.74 -7.93 -13.04
C TRP A 75 0.92 -7.43 -11.62
N ASP A 76 2.12 -6.94 -11.35
CA ASP A 76 2.38 -6.22 -10.11
C ASP A 76 1.71 -4.84 -10.23
N GLU A 77 0.67 -4.59 -9.46
CA GLU A 77 0.16 -3.23 -9.34
C GLU A 77 1.29 -2.33 -8.85
N PRO A 78 1.48 -1.13 -9.45
CA PRO A 78 2.46 -0.19 -8.95
C PRO A 78 2.06 0.18 -7.53
N THR A 79 2.72 -0.46 -6.56
CA THR A 79 2.56 -0.09 -5.16
C THR A 79 3.36 1.18 -4.96
N ASP A 80 2.69 2.31 -4.86
CA ASP A 80 3.31 3.55 -4.41
C ASP A 80 3.64 3.40 -2.93
N GLU A 81 4.83 2.87 -2.64
CA GLU A 81 5.33 2.79 -1.28
C GLU A 81 5.52 4.19 -0.70
N LEU A 82 4.84 4.47 0.39
CA LEU A 82 4.96 5.72 1.11
C LEU A 82 5.72 5.53 2.42
N THR A 83 6.85 6.22 2.54
CA THR A 83 7.56 6.39 3.81
C THR A 83 7.18 7.72 4.44
N VAL A 84 6.52 7.68 5.59
CA VAL A 84 6.28 8.89 6.39
C VAL A 84 7.49 9.14 7.28
N THR A 85 8.09 10.33 7.20
CA THR A 85 9.25 10.71 8.02
C THR A 85 8.88 11.77 9.05
N MET A 86 9.45 11.64 10.25
CA MET A 86 9.30 12.60 11.34
C MET A 86 10.69 13.07 11.79
N PRO A 87 10.86 14.36 12.16
CA PRO A 87 12.13 14.86 12.69
C PRO A 87 12.57 14.09 13.95
N ARG A 88 13.85 13.71 14.00
CA ARG A 88 14.44 12.94 15.12
C ARG A 88 14.39 13.70 16.45
N ASP A 89 14.49 15.02 16.41
CA ASP A 89 14.44 15.90 17.59
C ASP A 89 13.09 15.91 18.31
N LEU A 90 12.03 15.44 17.64
CA LEU A 90 10.72 15.24 18.27
C LEU A 90 10.72 14.08 19.29
N PHE A 91 11.72 13.21 19.25
CA PHE A 91 11.78 12.00 20.06
C PHE A 91 12.89 12.07 21.10
N THR A 92 12.54 11.88 22.36
CA THR A 92 13.49 11.48 23.40
C THR A 92 13.77 9.98 23.29
N ASP A 93 14.86 9.48 23.86
CA ASP A 93 15.16 8.04 23.89
C ASP A 93 14.03 7.23 24.56
N GLN A 94 13.37 7.83 25.55
CA GLN A 94 12.20 7.24 26.18
C GLN A 94 11.01 7.16 25.22
N ALA A 95 10.79 8.19 24.40
CA ALA A 95 9.70 8.19 23.41
C ALA A 95 9.93 7.13 22.33
N LEU A 96 11.15 6.93 21.85
CA LEU A 96 11.50 5.86 20.92
C LEU A 96 11.33 4.48 21.54
N THR A 97 11.73 4.31 22.81
CA THR A 97 11.49 3.06 23.53
C THR A 97 9.99 2.77 23.64
N ASN A 98 9.19 3.78 23.97
CA ASN A 98 7.73 3.67 24.03
C ASN A 98 7.14 3.34 22.66
N LEU A 99 7.64 3.96 21.59
CA LEU A 99 7.21 3.71 20.21
C LEU A 99 7.43 2.24 19.81
N ARG A 100 8.66 1.75 20.01
CA ARG A 100 8.99 0.35 19.74
C ARG A 100 8.13 -0.62 20.56
N GLN A 101 7.82 -0.26 21.81
CA GLN A 101 6.95 -1.06 22.68
C GLN A 101 5.50 -1.09 22.19
N VAL A 102 4.94 0.04 21.73
CA VAL A 102 3.59 0.10 21.15
C VAL A 102 3.53 -0.76 19.88
N ILE A 103 4.51 -0.62 19.00
CA ILE A 103 4.59 -1.39 17.76
C ILE A 103 4.68 -2.88 18.06
N ALA A 104 5.55 -3.31 18.98
CA ALA A 104 5.70 -4.70 19.37
C ALA A 104 4.40 -5.28 19.94
N ASN A 105 3.72 -4.54 20.81
CA ASN A 105 2.46 -4.97 21.44
C ASN A 105 1.27 -5.03 20.48
N LYS A 106 1.30 -4.26 19.40
CA LYS A 106 0.24 -4.17 18.39
C LYS A 106 0.66 -4.70 17.02
N LYS A 107 1.78 -5.45 16.96
CA LYS A 107 2.42 -5.85 15.70
C LYS A 107 1.43 -6.48 14.73
N THR A 108 0.77 -7.55 15.11
CA THR A 108 -0.18 -8.27 14.24
C THR A 108 -1.32 -7.36 13.78
N LEU A 109 -1.88 -6.59 14.72
CA LEU A 109 -2.98 -5.67 14.43
C LEU A 109 -2.57 -4.57 13.43
N LEU A 110 -1.37 -4.00 13.60
CA LEU A 110 -0.86 -2.96 12.71
C LEU A 110 -0.50 -3.51 11.34
N MET A 111 0.16 -4.69 11.28
CA MET A 111 0.50 -5.33 10.01
C MET A 111 -0.75 -5.64 9.19
N HIS A 112 -1.76 -6.20 9.81
CA HIS A 112 -3.03 -6.47 9.13
C HIS A 112 -3.77 -5.19 8.74
N ALA A 113 -3.77 -4.16 9.60
CA ALA A 113 -4.50 -2.92 9.36
C ALA A 113 -3.85 -2.02 8.30
N LEU A 114 -2.55 -2.11 8.12
CA LEU A 114 -1.77 -1.30 7.16
C LEU A 114 -1.35 -2.11 5.93
N GLU A 115 -1.74 -3.40 5.86
CA GLU A 115 -1.38 -4.31 4.76
C GLU A 115 0.13 -4.36 4.48
N THR A 116 0.93 -4.40 5.56
CA THR A 116 2.38 -4.40 5.48
C THR A 116 2.99 -5.64 6.12
N ASP A 117 4.08 -6.13 5.55
CA ASP A 117 4.84 -7.28 6.07
C ASP A 117 5.91 -6.85 7.08
N SER A 118 6.20 -5.54 7.17
CA SER A 118 7.22 -5.00 8.07
C SER A 118 6.75 -3.74 8.77
N LEU A 119 7.09 -3.63 10.06
CA LEU A 119 6.92 -2.42 10.88
C LEU A 119 8.29 -1.92 11.36
N GLU A 120 9.31 -2.07 10.52
CA GLU A 120 10.62 -1.52 10.80
C GLU A 120 10.59 0.02 10.82
N ILE A 121 11.45 0.59 11.66
CA ILE A 121 11.63 2.04 11.76
C ILE A 121 13.03 2.35 11.26
N ASN A 122 13.12 3.22 10.26
CA ASN A 122 14.39 3.74 9.78
C ASN A 122 14.76 4.94 10.65
N GLU A 123 15.82 4.81 11.43
CA GLU A 123 16.29 5.88 12.32
C GLU A 123 17.67 6.35 11.86
N ASP A 124 17.79 7.62 11.58
CA ASP A 124 19.06 8.29 11.33
C ASP A 124 19.25 9.50 12.27
N GLU A 125 20.29 10.30 12.05
CA GLU A 125 20.64 11.45 12.93
C GLU A 125 19.58 12.57 12.85
N GLU A 126 18.86 12.70 11.74
CA GLU A 126 17.94 13.81 11.48
C GLU A 126 16.47 13.36 11.49
N THR A 127 16.20 12.11 11.14
CA THR A 127 14.83 11.64 10.90
C THR A 127 14.52 10.27 11.47
N VAL A 128 13.23 10.01 11.66
CA VAL A 128 12.65 8.70 11.96
C VAL A 128 11.63 8.38 10.87
N GLY A 129 11.91 7.37 10.08
CA GLY A 129 11.11 6.96 8.93
C GLY A 129 10.22 5.75 9.23
N PHE A 130 9.04 5.75 8.64
CA PHE A 130 8.02 4.70 8.75
C PHE A 130 7.63 4.22 7.35
N PRO A 131 8.35 3.24 6.75
CA PRO A 131 8.10 2.71 5.42
C PRO A 131 6.99 1.64 5.47
N TRP A 132 5.81 1.99 5.99
CA TRP A 132 4.77 1.03 6.33
C TRP A 132 3.57 1.07 5.40
N PHE A 133 3.53 2.01 4.46
CA PHE A 133 2.30 2.34 3.77
C PHE A 133 2.41 2.06 2.28
N THR A 134 1.32 1.56 1.73
CA THR A 134 1.07 1.50 0.30
C THR A 134 -0.06 2.48 0.00
N LEU A 135 0.13 3.36 -0.98
CA LEU A 135 -0.91 4.27 -1.44
C LEU A 135 -1.80 3.54 -2.43
N HIS A 136 -3.08 3.42 -2.11
CA HIS A 136 -4.10 2.95 -3.05
C HIS A 136 -4.77 4.13 -3.77
N ASP A 137 -4.81 5.28 -3.09
CA ASP A 137 -5.28 6.56 -3.63
C ASP A 137 -4.30 7.67 -3.23
N PRO A 138 -3.91 8.59 -4.13
CA PRO A 138 -3.01 9.70 -3.80
C PRO A 138 -3.47 10.54 -2.60
N SER A 139 -4.78 10.60 -2.32
CA SER A 139 -5.34 11.33 -1.18
C SER A 139 -5.13 10.64 0.17
N ASP A 140 -4.73 9.36 0.19
CA ASP A 140 -4.54 8.60 1.42
C ASP A 140 -3.29 9.01 2.20
N GLY A 141 -2.31 9.63 1.53
CA GLY A 141 -1.07 10.10 2.16
C GLY A 141 -1.31 10.98 3.38
N ASP A 142 -2.28 11.90 3.31
CA ASP A 142 -2.65 12.75 4.43
C ASP A 142 -3.16 11.96 5.65
N ALA A 143 -3.83 10.85 5.42
CA ALA A 143 -4.34 9.99 6.48
C ALA A 143 -3.20 9.27 7.19
N TYR A 144 -2.22 8.77 6.45
CA TYR A 144 -1.03 8.11 7.00
C TYR A 144 -0.12 9.08 7.75
N ILE A 145 0.08 10.30 7.23
CA ILE A 145 0.80 11.36 7.93
C ILE A 145 0.12 11.70 9.27
N LYS A 146 -1.20 11.86 9.28
CA LYS A 146 -1.97 12.10 10.50
C LYS A 146 -1.87 10.94 11.49
N PHE A 147 -1.93 9.70 11.00
CA PHE A 147 -1.78 8.51 11.83
C PHE A 147 -0.42 8.48 12.53
N ILE A 148 0.69 8.64 11.78
CA ILE A 148 2.04 8.66 12.35
C ILE A 148 2.22 9.84 13.31
N SER A 149 1.75 11.04 12.95
CA SER A 149 1.83 12.22 13.82
C SER A 149 1.14 11.98 15.17
N MET A 150 -0.05 11.38 15.16
CA MET A 150 -0.78 11.07 16.40
C MET A 150 -0.13 9.94 17.19
N LEU A 151 0.42 8.93 16.53
CA LEU A 151 1.17 7.87 17.19
C LEU A 151 2.42 8.43 17.88
N CYS A 152 3.16 9.32 17.22
CA CYS A 152 4.34 9.99 17.77
C CYS A 152 3.98 10.91 18.96
N ALA A 153 2.91 11.69 18.86
CA ALA A 153 2.40 12.51 19.95
C ALA A 153 2.02 11.65 21.17
N PHE A 154 1.31 10.55 20.93
CA PHE A 154 0.91 9.62 21.98
C PHE A 154 2.08 9.02 22.76
N VAL A 155 3.17 8.63 22.09
CA VAL A 155 4.35 8.04 22.79
C VAL A 155 5.18 9.09 23.49
N LYS A 156 5.23 10.33 22.99
CA LYS A 156 5.96 11.46 23.55
C LYS A 156 5.41 11.89 24.90
N GLU A 157 4.09 11.92 25.06
CA GLU A 157 3.43 12.34 26.29
C GLU A 157 3.55 11.33 27.43
N ARG A 158 4.01 10.11 27.16
CA ARG A 158 3.98 9.02 28.13
C ARG A 158 5.34 8.70 28.70
N LYS A 159 5.41 8.61 30.03
CA LYS A 159 6.60 8.13 30.73
C LYS A 159 6.87 6.64 30.47
N ARG A 160 5.80 5.84 30.32
CA ARG A 160 5.86 4.40 30.03
C ARG A 160 4.60 3.97 29.32
N VAL A 161 4.78 3.12 28.32
CA VAL A 161 3.69 2.40 27.68
C VAL A 161 3.63 0.99 28.26
N ASN A 162 2.49 0.65 28.82
CA ASN A 162 2.22 -0.68 29.36
C ASN A 162 0.99 -1.23 28.65
N ASP A 163 1.15 -1.46 27.34
CA ASP A 163 0.07 -1.98 26.51
C ASP A 163 0.15 -3.50 26.48
N LYS A 164 -0.99 -4.14 26.71
CA LYS A 164 -1.09 -5.58 26.58
C LYS A 164 -1.26 -5.94 25.10
N PRO A 165 -0.73 -7.09 24.65
CA PRO A 165 -1.06 -7.62 23.32
C PRO A 165 -2.56 -7.66 23.12
N ASP A 166 -3.02 -7.31 21.91
CA ASP A 166 -4.43 -7.38 21.57
C ASP A 166 -4.80 -8.84 21.30
N THR A 167 -5.80 -9.33 22.01
CA THR A 167 -6.33 -10.70 21.85
C THR A 167 -7.77 -10.66 21.33
N SER A 168 -8.18 -9.55 20.73
CA SER A 168 -9.55 -9.38 20.24
C SER A 168 -9.78 -10.17 18.96
N ASP A 169 -10.82 -10.99 18.92
CA ASP A 169 -11.26 -11.70 17.72
C ASP A 169 -11.80 -10.74 16.63
N ASN A 170 -12.06 -9.48 16.97
CA ASN A 170 -12.52 -8.44 16.05
C ASN A 170 -11.42 -7.38 15.86
N GLU A 171 -10.50 -7.66 14.94
CA GLU A 171 -9.37 -6.79 14.64
C GLU A 171 -9.81 -5.40 14.17
N LYS A 172 -10.87 -5.31 13.37
CA LYS A 172 -11.42 -4.03 12.90
C LYS A 172 -11.88 -3.13 14.05
N TYR A 173 -12.54 -3.71 15.04
CA TYR A 173 -12.94 -2.99 16.24
C TYR A 173 -11.73 -2.63 17.11
N ALA A 174 -10.79 -3.57 17.29
CA ALA A 174 -9.56 -3.35 18.05
C ALA A 174 -8.71 -2.23 17.45
N PHE A 175 -8.55 -2.21 16.13
CA PHE A 175 -7.83 -1.14 15.45
C PHE A 175 -8.52 0.21 15.59
N ARG A 176 -9.84 0.25 15.43
CA ARG A 176 -10.61 1.49 15.68
C ARG A 176 -10.42 2.01 17.11
N CYS A 177 -10.46 1.13 18.11
CA CYS A 177 -10.18 1.50 19.50
C CYS A 177 -8.75 2.02 19.67
N PHE A 178 -7.78 1.44 18.98
CA PHE A 178 -6.40 1.91 18.98
C PHE A 178 -6.28 3.32 18.39
N LEU A 179 -6.90 3.60 17.24
CA LEU A 179 -6.92 4.93 16.63
C LEU A 179 -7.50 6.00 17.58
N LEU A 180 -8.59 5.68 18.26
CA LEU A 180 -9.16 6.59 19.26
C LEU A 180 -8.23 6.79 20.46
N ARG A 181 -7.52 5.75 20.87
CA ARG A 181 -6.55 5.79 21.99
C ARG A 181 -5.35 6.66 21.71
N ILE A 182 -4.83 6.66 20.49
CA ILE A 182 -3.73 7.53 20.09
C ILE A 182 -4.17 8.99 19.86
N GLY A 183 -5.46 9.29 20.01
CA GLY A 183 -6.00 10.66 19.97
C GLY A 183 -6.68 11.05 18.66
N MET A 184 -6.89 10.13 17.72
CA MET A 184 -7.64 10.43 16.49
C MET A 184 -9.15 10.53 16.78
N ILE A 185 -9.53 11.53 17.59
CA ILE A 185 -10.90 11.79 18.03
C ILE A 185 -11.46 13.02 17.31
N GLY A 186 -12.75 13.01 16.98
CA GLY A 186 -13.40 14.15 16.34
C GLY A 186 -13.69 13.96 14.86
N ALA A 187 -14.39 14.96 14.29
CA ALA A 187 -14.85 14.93 12.90
C ALA A 187 -13.68 15.10 11.92
N GLU A 188 -12.65 15.83 12.31
CA GLU A 188 -11.42 16.10 11.53
C GLU A 188 -10.64 14.84 11.18
N TYR A 189 -10.70 13.81 12.06
CA TYR A 189 -10.03 12.52 11.82
C TYR A 189 -10.95 11.46 11.20
N LYS A 190 -12.21 11.82 10.88
CA LYS A 190 -13.18 10.83 10.36
C LYS A 190 -12.74 10.20 9.05
N ALA A 191 -12.21 11.00 8.14
CA ALA A 191 -11.66 10.53 6.87
C ALA A 191 -10.40 9.70 7.11
N ALA A 192 -9.41 10.24 7.83
CA ALA A 192 -8.15 9.58 8.11
C ALA A 192 -8.28 8.24 8.84
N ARG A 193 -9.30 8.06 9.70
CA ARG A 193 -9.59 6.76 10.34
C ARG A 193 -10.20 5.73 9.41
N LYS A 194 -10.74 6.14 8.26
CA LYS A 194 -11.34 5.20 7.31
C LYS A 194 -10.29 4.54 6.43
N VAL A 195 -9.27 5.26 6.02
CA VAL A 195 -8.27 4.80 5.05
C VAL A 195 -7.64 3.46 5.48
N PRO A 196 -7.00 3.34 6.65
CA PRO A 196 -6.39 2.06 7.04
C PRO A 196 -7.41 0.94 7.31
N VAL A 197 -8.71 1.26 7.40
CA VAL A 197 -9.78 0.28 7.70
C VAL A 197 -10.56 -0.11 6.45
N SER A 198 -10.55 0.70 5.38
CA SER A 198 -11.34 0.45 4.17
C SER A 198 -10.70 -0.61 3.28
N TYR A 199 -9.37 -0.62 3.20
CA TYR A 199 -8.61 -1.55 2.35
C TYR A 199 -8.28 -2.87 3.07
N THR A 200 -8.42 -2.91 4.40
CA THR A 200 -8.07 -4.10 5.17
C THR A 200 -9.12 -5.20 5.04
N HIS A 201 -8.70 -6.38 4.66
CA HIS A 201 -9.43 -7.64 4.82
C HIS A 201 -9.49 -8.09 6.30
N LEU A 202 -9.59 -7.14 7.24
CA LEU A 202 -9.79 -7.44 8.64
C LEU A 202 -11.06 -8.27 8.76
N ARG A 203 -10.91 -9.58 9.03
CA ARG A 203 -12.01 -10.52 9.14
C ARG A 203 -13.00 -10.03 10.19
N ALA A 204 -14.13 -9.50 9.74
CA ALA A 204 -15.31 -9.45 10.56
C ALA A 204 -15.80 -10.90 10.67
N HIS A 205 -15.59 -11.55 11.79
CA HIS A 205 -16.36 -12.75 12.11
C HIS A 205 -17.83 -12.32 12.19
N GLU A 206 -18.58 -12.54 11.11
CA GLU A 206 -20.04 -12.59 11.17
C GLU A 206 -20.40 -13.77 12.07
N THR A 207 -20.64 -13.48 13.32
CA THR A 207 -21.42 -14.35 14.18
C THR A 207 -22.84 -14.39 13.59
N ARG A 208 -23.10 -15.32 12.67
CA ARG A 208 -24.45 -15.75 12.36
C ARG A 208 -25.06 -16.26 13.66
N ARG A 209 -25.80 -15.41 14.33
CA ARG A 209 -26.78 -15.85 15.30
C ARG A 209 -27.87 -16.59 14.52
N HIS A 210 -27.79 -17.91 14.49
CA HIS A 210 -28.93 -18.73 14.21
C HIS A 210 -29.96 -18.45 15.33
N LEU A 211 -30.96 -17.66 15.01
CA LEU A 211 -32.22 -17.68 15.74
C LEU A 211 -32.98 -18.92 15.27
N VAL A 212 -33.12 -19.89 16.18
CA VAL A 212 -34.12 -20.94 16.12
C VAL A 212 -35.41 -20.36 16.69
#